data_789d31ad6697636becfcc65001ecafeb
#
_entry.id   789d31ad6697636becfcc65001ecafeb
#
_cell.length_a   1.000
_cell.length_b   1.000
_cell.length_c   1.000
_cell.angle_alpha   90.00
_cell.angle_beta   90.00
_cell.angle_gamma   90.00
#
_symmetry.space_group_name_H-M   'P 1'
#
loop_
_entity.id
_entity.type
_entity.pdbx_description
1 polymer ?
#
loop_
_entity_poly.entity_id
_entity_poly.type
_entity_poly.pdbx_seq_one_letter_code
_entity_poly.pdbx_strand_id
1 'polypeptide(L)'
;MSDINEMNAGMRWYVAHTYSGYENKVKANLEKIVENRGLQELITEVRIPMESVTEGEGEEAKTSEAKLLPSYVLIRMIMCDESWHVVRNIRGVTGFVGPGSKPVPLTEEEVEFLLGDAPASAEDAFAIGDMVTIAEGIFAGYSGKLAEISENGDVTIIVSAVGRDMPIKASIKEIKRSEA
;
A
#
# COMPACT_ATOMS: atom_id res chain seq x y z
N MET A 1 26.75 -12.32 18.67
CA MET A 1 25.37 -12.20 19.20
C MET A 1 24.71 -10.86 18.94
N SER A 2 25.43 -9.88 18.43
CA SER A 2 24.90 -8.57 18.06
C SER A 2 24.13 -8.58 16.73
N ASP A 3 24.46 -9.49 15.84
CA ASP A 3 23.96 -9.50 14.46
C ASP A 3 22.48 -9.91 14.31
N ILE A 4 21.98 -10.71 15.24
CA ILE A 4 20.57 -11.17 15.19
C ILE A 4 19.59 -10.06 15.59
N ASN A 5 20.01 -9.16 16.46
CA ASN A 5 19.15 -8.07 16.91
C ASN A 5 19.10 -6.91 15.89
N GLU A 6 20.17 -6.73 15.13
CA GLU A 6 20.18 -5.81 13.97
C GLU A 6 19.41 -6.40 12.78
N MET A 7 19.41 -7.70 12.59
CA MET A 7 18.61 -8.39 11.58
C MET A 7 17.10 -8.24 11.79
N ASN A 8 16.63 -8.32 13.03
CA ASN A 8 15.22 -8.14 13.35
C ASN A 8 14.72 -6.69 13.23
N ALA A 9 15.61 -5.72 13.34
CA ALA A 9 15.29 -4.32 13.09
C ALA A 9 15.29 -3.97 11.59
N GLY A 10 15.66 -4.90 10.74
CA GLY A 10 15.94 -4.67 9.33
C GLY A 10 14.89 -5.15 8.33
N MET A 11 13.75 -5.67 8.77
CA MET A 11 12.67 -6.07 7.86
C MET A 11 12.05 -4.84 7.22
N ARG A 12 12.34 -4.63 5.93
CA ARG A 12 11.90 -3.47 5.19
C ARG A 12 11.51 -3.84 3.77
N TRP A 13 10.79 -2.94 3.13
CA TRP A 13 10.45 -3.07 1.72
C TRP A 13 11.57 -2.53 0.84
N TYR A 14 11.92 -3.30 -0.17
CA TYR A 14 12.91 -2.93 -1.19
C TYR A 14 12.28 -3.06 -2.58
N VAL A 15 12.77 -2.28 -3.51
CA VAL A 15 12.34 -2.32 -4.91
C VAL A 15 13.40 -3.03 -5.75
N ALA A 16 12.97 -4.06 -6.47
CA ALA A 16 13.78 -4.74 -7.46
C ALA A 16 13.31 -4.38 -8.87
N HIS A 17 14.23 -4.05 -9.75
CA HIS A 17 13.95 -3.83 -11.15
C HIS A 17 13.97 -5.14 -11.91
N THR A 18 12.98 -5.33 -12.77
CA THR A 18 12.83 -6.52 -13.62
C THR A 18 12.73 -6.13 -15.09
N TYR A 19 12.85 -7.11 -15.96
CA TYR A 19 12.46 -6.91 -17.35
C TYR A 19 10.95 -6.70 -17.45
N SER A 20 10.52 -5.89 -18.39
CA SER A 20 9.12 -5.64 -18.65
C SER A 20 8.35 -6.93 -18.94
N GLY A 21 7.25 -7.16 -18.23
CA GLY A 21 6.45 -8.38 -18.35
C GLY A 21 6.94 -9.58 -17.52
N TYR A 22 8.06 -9.45 -16.83
CA TYR A 22 8.62 -10.52 -15.99
C TYR A 22 8.21 -10.43 -14.52
N GLU A 23 7.48 -9.42 -14.11
CA GLU A 23 7.13 -9.15 -12.72
C GLU A 23 6.42 -10.35 -12.05
N ASN A 24 5.42 -10.92 -12.71
CA ASN A 24 4.71 -12.09 -12.20
C ASN A 24 5.60 -13.34 -12.12
N LYS A 25 6.48 -13.52 -13.10
CA LYS A 25 7.44 -14.63 -13.11
C LYS A 25 8.47 -14.50 -12.01
N VAL A 26 8.96 -13.29 -11.80
CA VAL A 26 9.91 -12.98 -10.71
C VAL A 26 9.27 -13.25 -9.36
N LYS A 27 8.04 -12.78 -9.15
CA LYS A 27 7.28 -13.04 -7.93
C LYS A 27 7.13 -14.54 -7.67
N ALA A 28 6.63 -15.30 -8.64
CA ALA A 28 6.41 -16.74 -8.52
C ALA A 28 7.72 -17.50 -8.27
N ASN A 29 8.78 -17.16 -8.98
CA ASN A 29 10.08 -17.80 -8.81
C ASN A 29 10.70 -17.49 -7.44
N LEU A 30 10.58 -16.25 -6.97
CA LEU A 30 11.09 -15.84 -5.67
C LEU A 30 10.35 -16.53 -4.53
N GLU A 31 9.02 -16.58 -4.58
CA GLU A 31 8.20 -17.29 -3.61
C GLU A 31 8.56 -18.79 -3.55
N LYS A 32 8.79 -19.40 -4.71
CA LYS A 32 9.20 -20.80 -4.81
C LYS A 32 10.59 -21.07 -4.21
N ILE A 33 11.55 -20.20 -4.43
CA ILE A 33 12.89 -20.32 -3.87
C ILE A 33 12.86 -20.09 -2.37
N VAL A 34 12.11 -19.12 -1.89
CA VAL A 34 11.90 -18.85 -0.46
C VAL A 34 11.34 -20.08 0.24
N GLU A 35 10.34 -20.72 -0.34
CA GLU A 35 9.76 -21.95 0.19
C GLU A 35 10.74 -23.13 0.16
N ASN A 36 11.43 -23.34 -0.97
CA ASN A 36 12.35 -24.46 -1.14
C ASN A 36 13.60 -24.37 -0.27
N ARG A 37 14.08 -23.16 0.00
CA ARG A 37 15.28 -22.92 0.81
C ARG A 37 15.00 -22.59 2.27
N GLY A 38 13.73 -22.46 2.65
CA GLY A 38 13.34 -22.09 4.00
C GLY A 38 13.73 -20.67 4.39
N LEU A 39 13.64 -19.73 3.44
CA LEU A 39 14.03 -18.33 3.63
C LEU A 39 12.85 -17.42 4.04
N GLN A 40 11.77 -18.00 4.55
CA GLN A 40 10.58 -17.24 4.94
C GLN A 40 10.85 -16.20 6.03
N GLU A 41 11.86 -16.41 6.83
CA GLU A 41 12.29 -15.44 7.85
C GLU A 41 13.06 -14.26 7.26
N LEU A 42 13.73 -14.45 6.13
CA LEU A 42 14.48 -13.41 5.44
C LEU A 42 13.65 -12.66 4.41
N ILE A 43 12.80 -13.36 3.68
CA ILE A 43 11.93 -12.81 2.65
C ILE A 43 10.49 -13.22 2.97
N THR A 44 9.71 -12.28 3.48
CA THR A 44 8.36 -12.58 3.96
C THR A 44 7.28 -12.36 2.93
N GLU A 45 7.45 -11.41 2.05
CA GLU A 45 6.43 -11.03 1.09
C GLU A 45 7.02 -10.45 -0.19
N VAL A 46 6.36 -10.73 -1.29
CA VAL A 46 6.67 -10.17 -2.61
C VAL A 46 5.39 -9.63 -3.22
N ARG A 47 5.38 -8.36 -3.58
CA ARG A 47 4.22 -7.72 -4.20
C ARG A 47 4.59 -6.97 -5.48
N ILE A 48 3.64 -6.89 -6.38
CA ILE A 48 3.71 -6.07 -7.58
C ILE A 48 2.83 -4.86 -7.32
N PRO A 49 3.36 -3.63 -7.40
CA PRO A 49 2.54 -2.43 -7.21
C PRO A 49 1.50 -2.32 -8.32
N MET A 50 0.23 -2.35 -7.93
CA MET A 50 -0.92 -2.28 -8.81
C MET A 50 -1.78 -1.08 -8.47
N GLU A 51 -2.40 -0.50 -9.47
CA GLU A 51 -3.35 0.58 -9.33
C GLU A 51 -4.68 0.16 -9.96
N SER A 52 -5.77 0.48 -9.31
CA SER A 52 -7.10 0.30 -9.88
C SER A 52 -7.40 1.45 -10.83
N VAL A 53 -7.50 1.16 -12.10
CA VAL A 53 -7.87 2.14 -13.12
C VAL A 53 -9.32 1.88 -13.55
N THR A 54 -10.16 2.89 -13.39
CA THR A 54 -11.54 2.84 -13.86
C THR A 54 -11.63 3.55 -15.21
N GLU A 55 -11.91 2.77 -16.23
CA GLU A 55 -12.15 3.29 -17.59
C GLU A 55 -13.64 3.30 -17.89
N GLY A 56 -14.14 4.43 -18.40
CA GLY A 56 -15.53 4.62 -18.78
C GLY A 56 -16.31 5.46 -17.77
N GLU A 57 -17.52 5.81 -18.14
CA GLU A 57 -18.45 6.60 -17.33
C GLU A 57 -19.76 5.83 -17.12
N GLY A 58 -20.36 6.00 -15.95
CA GLY A 58 -21.65 5.43 -15.63
C GLY A 58 -21.65 3.93 -15.37
N GLU A 59 -22.71 3.23 -15.77
CA GLU A 59 -22.90 1.80 -15.54
C GLU A 59 -21.95 0.91 -16.38
N GLU A 60 -21.33 1.46 -17.41
CA GLU A 60 -20.36 0.76 -18.28
C GLU A 60 -18.90 0.94 -17.81
N ALA A 61 -18.68 1.63 -16.71
CA ALA A 61 -17.35 1.77 -16.13
C ALA A 61 -16.76 0.42 -15.75
N LYS A 62 -15.61 0.10 -16.31
CA LYS A 62 -14.86 -1.11 -16.00
C LYS A 62 -13.65 -0.75 -15.15
N THR A 63 -13.56 -1.39 -13.99
CA THR A 63 -12.37 -1.29 -13.16
C THR A 63 -11.40 -2.38 -13.56
N SER A 64 -10.21 -1.98 -13.99
CA SER A 64 -9.11 -2.88 -14.30
C SER A 64 -7.92 -2.58 -13.40
N GLU A 65 -7.14 -3.59 -13.11
CA GLU A 65 -5.88 -3.42 -12.39
C GLU A 65 -4.77 -3.16 -13.41
N ALA A 66 -4.09 -2.04 -13.25
CA ALA A 66 -2.91 -1.69 -14.01
C ALA A 66 -1.68 -1.68 -13.09
N LYS A 67 -0.52 -1.99 -13.65
CA LYS A 67 0.74 -1.90 -12.90
C LYS A 67 1.09 -0.43 -12.67
N LEU A 68 1.17 -0.02 -11.41
CA LEU A 68 1.57 1.34 -11.03
C LEU A 68 3.02 1.63 -11.45
N LEU A 69 3.89 0.65 -11.25
CA LEU A 69 5.28 0.71 -11.67
C LEU A 69 5.63 -0.54 -12.48
N PRO A 70 5.44 -0.53 -13.82
CA PRO A 70 5.87 -1.63 -14.66
C PRO A 70 7.38 -1.87 -14.53
N SER A 71 7.80 -3.12 -14.57
CA SER A 71 9.19 -3.55 -14.40
C SER A 71 9.75 -3.41 -12.98
N TYR A 72 8.91 -3.22 -11.98
CA TYR A 72 9.31 -3.15 -10.57
C TYR A 72 8.52 -4.14 -9.73
N VAL A 73 9.19 -4.71 -8.75
CA VAL A 73 8.63 -5.64 -7.77
C VAL A 73 9.05 -5.19 -6.38
N LEU A 74 8.12 -5.12 -5.45
CA LEU A 74 8.38 -4.82 -4.06
C LEU A 74 8.60 -6.11 -3.27
N ILE A 75 9.66 -6.14 -2.47
CA ILE A 75 10.05 -7.31 -1.68
C ILE A 75 10.22 -6.87 -0.24
N ARG A 76 9.48 -7.49 0.66
CA ARG A 76 9.65 -7.32 2.10
C ARG A 76 10.66 -8.35 2.61
N MET A 77 11.83 -7.87 2.96
CA MET A 77 12.95 -8.72 3.32
C MET A 77 13.87 -8.08 4.34
N ILE A 78 14.65 -8.92 4.99
CA ILE A 78 15.83 -8.49 5.73
C ILE A 78 17.01 -8.47 4.75
N MET A 79 17.65 -7.32 4.61
CA MET A 79 18.78 -7.16 3.71
C MET A 79 20.04 -7.79 4.31
N CYS A 80 20.43 -8.91 3.76
CA CYS A 80 21.69 -9.59 4.05
C CYS A 80 22.25 -10.18 2.76
N ASP A 81 23.48 -10.68 2.82
CA ASP A 81 24.14 -11.24 1.64
C ASP A 81 23.34 -12.39 1.02
N GLU A 82 22.75 -13.23 1.83
CA GLU A 82 21.95 -14.35 1.35
C GLU A 82 20.67 -13.91 0.64
N SER A 83 19.88 -13.04 1.25
CA SER A 83 18.64 -12.52 0.64
C SER A 83 18.94 -11.69 -0.60
N TRP A 84 19.98 -10.88 -0.56
CA TRP A 84 20.44 -10.09 -1.70
C TRP A 84 20.81 -10.96 -2.90
N HIS A 85 21.62 -12.00 -2.68
CA HIS A 85 22.01 -12.94 -3.72
C HIS A 85 20.83 -13.72 -4.30
N VAL A 86 19.91 -14.17 -3.45
CA VAL A 86 18.72 -14.90 -3.87
C VAL A 86 17.86 -14.04 -4.81
N VAL A 87 17.56 -12.82 -4.41
CA VAL A 87 16.74 -11.91 -5.21
C VAL A 87 17.43 -11.54 -6.52
N ARG A 88 18.70 -11.20 -6.46
CA ARG A 88 19.46 -10.80 -7.63
C ARG A 88 19.65 -11.91 -8.67
N ASN A 89 19.69 -13.16 -8.22
CA ASN A 89 19.83 -14.32 -9.10
C ASN A 89 18.52 -14.83 -9.67
N ILE A 90 17.39 -14.25 -9.29
CA ILE A 90 16.09 -14.57 -9.89
C ILE A 90 16.10 -14.18 -11.37
N ARG A 91 15.68 -15.09 -12.21
CA ARG A 91 15.56 -14.84 -13.65
C ARG A 91 14.53 -13.75 -13.92
N GLY A 92 14.95 -12.69 -14.57
CA GLY A 92 14.13 -11.52 -14.86
C GLY A 92 14.44 -10.30 -13.97
N VAL A 93 15.14 -10.48 -12.85
CA VAL A 93 15.63 -9.38 -12.02
C VAL A 93 16.91 -8.82 -12.61
N THR A 94 16.94 -7.51 -12.84
CA THR A 94 18.13 -6.78 -13.30
C THR A 94 18.98 -6.25 -12.15
N GLY A 95 18.36 -6.00 -11.00
CA GLY A 95 19.04 -5.52 -9.81
C GLY A 95 18.08 -4.79 -8.88
N PHE A 96 18.59 -4.33 -7.75
CA PHE A 96 17.85 -3.47 -6.84
C PHE A 96 17.88 -2.01 -7.29
N VAL A 97 16.83 -1.27 -6.96
CA VAL A 97 16.78 0.17 -7.14
C VAL A 97 17.52 0.85 -6.01
N GLY A 98 18.44 1.71 -6.36
CA GLY A 98 19.22 2.49 -5.41
C GLY A 98 20.55 2.97 -6.00
N PRO A 99 21.20 3.96 -5.36
CA PRO A 99 22.48 4.48 -5.83
C PRO A 99 23.59 3.42 -5.72
N GLY A 100 24.37 3.25 -6.78
CA GLY A 100 25.50 2.32 -6.79
C GLY A 100 25.11 0.85 -6.65
N SER A 101 23.93 0.46 -7.13
CA SER A 101 23.36 -0.89 -6.98
C SER A 101 23.16 -1.35 -5.53
N LYS A 102 23.20 -0.43 -4.58
CA LYS A 102 22.86 -0.70 -3.19
C LYS A 102 21.35 -0.55 -3.01
N PRO A 103 20.67 -1.55 -2.47
CA PRO A 103 19.25 -1.46 -2.22
C PRO A 103 18.95 -0.40 -1.16
N VAL A 104 17.99 0.46 -1.46
CA VAL A 104 17.51 1.48 -0.52
C VAL A 104 16.14 1.05 -0.02
N PRO A 105 15.94 0.97 1.30
CA PRO A 105 14.64 0.62 1.85
C PRO A 105 13.63 1.73 1.59
N LEU A 106 12.40 1.33 1.27
CA LEU A 106 11.27 2.25 1.16
C LEU A 106 10.84 2.75 2.55
N THR A 107 10.38 4.00 2.59
CA THR A 107 9.69 4.52 3.77
C THR A 107 8.29 3.92 3.88
N GLU A 108 7.69 4.00 5.05
CA GLU A 108 6.32 3.53 5.27
C GLU A 108 5.33 4.27 4.34
N GLU A 109 5.49 5.57 4.17
CA GLU A 109 4.68 6.39 3.28
C GLU A 109 4.79 5.96 1.80
N GLU A 110 6.00 5.66 1.34
CA GLU A 110 6.25 5.15 -0.01
C GLU A 110 5.62 3.77 -0.22
N VAL A 111 5.69 2.90 0.78
CA VAL A 111 5.06 1.57 0.74
C VAL A 111 3.54 1.69 0.67
N GLU A 112 2.93 2.52 1.50
CA GLU A 112 1.50 2.80 1.48
C GLU A 112 1.05 3.32 0.12
N PHE A 113 1.81 4.24 -0.46
CA PHE A 113 1.52 4.78 -1.79
C PHE A 113 1.63 3.71 -2.90
N LEU A 114 2.69 2.90 -2.86
CA LEU A 114 2.98 1.93 -3.94
C LEU A 114 2.15 0.67 -3.87
N LEU A 115 1.80 0.22 -2.68
CA LEU A 115 1.01 -0.99 -2.50
C LEU A 115 -0.49 -0.75 -2.46
N GLY A 116 -0.89 0.52 -2.39
CA GLY A 116 -2.28 0.86 -2.13
C GLY A 116 -2.77 0.33 -0.77
N ASP A 117 -1.83 -0.08 0.07
CA ASP A 117 -2.04 -0.40 1.49
C ASP A 117 -2.11 0.89 2.36
N ALA A 118 -2.44 2.00 1.78
CA ALA A 118 -3.34 2.89 2.49
C ALA A 118 -4.44 1.95 2.98
N PRO A 119 -4.73 1.93 4.28
CA PRO A 119 -5.38 0.81 4.96
C PRO A 119 -6.45 0.24 4.07
N ALA A 120 -6.36 -1.08 3.85
CA ALA A 120 -7.16 -1.81 2.87
C ALA A 120 -8.63 -1.67 3.19
N SER A 121 -9.22 -0.72 2.62
CA SER A 121 -10.40 0.06 2.93
C SER A 121 -10.06 1.18 3.92
N ALA A 122 -10.20 2.39 3.46
CA ALA A 122 -10.44 3.53 4.33
C ALA A 122 -11.59 3.24 5.33
N GLU A 123 -12.34 2.18 5.14
CA GLU A 123 -13.30 1.59 6.06
C GLU A 123 -12.65 1.08 7.36
N ASP A 124 -11.44 0.52 7.30
CA ASP A 124 -10.72 0.05 8.49
C ASP A 124 -9.99 1.19 9.24
N ALA A 125 -9.77 2.32 8.57
CA ALA A 125 -9.15 3.49 9.20
C ALA A 125 -10.13 4.30 10.06
N PHE A 126 -11.42 4.19 9.78
CA PHE A 126 -12.47 4.94 10.45
C PHE A 126 -13.53 3.98 11.02
N ALA A 127 -13.88 4.19 12.27
CA ALA A 127 -14.98 3.49 12.90
C ALA A 127 -16.23 4.38 12.97
N ILE A 128 -17.40 3.76 12.87
CA ILE A 128 -18.66 4.47 13.10
C ILE A 128 -18.61 5.08 14.50
N GLY A 129 -18.77 6.40 14.57
CA GLY A 129 -18.66 7.15 15.79
C GLY A 129 -17.40 7.98 15.94
N ASP A 130 -16.42 7.80 15.06
CA ASP A 130 -15.20 8.61 15.05
C ASP A 130 -15.49 10.06 14.62
N MET A 131 -14.74 10.98 15.22
CA MET A 131 -14.74 12.37 14.79
C MET A 131 -13.84 12.54 13.57
N VAL A 132 -14.41 13.02 12.49
CA VAL A 132 -13.71 13.23 11.23
C VAL A 132 -13.91 14.68 10.75
N THR A 133 -12.93 15.17 10.02
CA THR A 133 -12.99 16.47 9.37
C THR A 133 -12.97 16.28 7.87
N ILE A 134 -13.87 16.95 7.16
CA ILE A 134 -13.89 16.94 5.70
C ILE A 134 -12.73 17.81 5.21
N ALA A 135 -11.79 17.21 4.51
CA ALA A 135 -10.57 17.88 4.04
C ALA A 135 -10.75 18.52 2.65
N GLU A 136 -11.61 17.94 1.83
CA GLU A 136 -11.83 18.36 0.45
C GLU A 136 -13.31 18.41 0.12
N GLY A 137 -13.68 19.08 -0.96
CA GLY A 137 -15.04 19.23 -1.43
C GLY A 137 -15.74 20.51 -0.93
N ILE A 138 -17.05 20.61 -1.20
CA ILE A 138 -17.88 21.79 -0.84
C ILE A 138 -18.06 21.96 0.67
N PHE A 139 -17.83 20.92 1.44
CA PHE A 139 -17.93 20.91 2.90
C PHE A 139 -16.56 20.86 3.59
N ALA A 140 -15.49 21.17 2.89
CA ALA A 140 -14.15 21.19 3.45
C ALA A 140 -14.06 22.12 4.67
N GLY A 141 -13.45 21.60 5.75
CA GLY A 141 -13.33 22.31 7.03
C GLY A 141 -14.42 22.03 8.06
N TYR A 142 -15.46 21.32 7.68
CA TYR A 142 -16.48 20.88 8.64
C TYR A 142 -16.04 19.59 9.34
N SER A 143 -16.23 19.57 10.64
CA SER A 143 -15.98 18.38 11.47
C SER A 143 -17.30 17.79 11.94
N GLY A 144 -17.39 16.49 11.94
CA GLY A 144 -18.59 15.80 12.37
C GLY A 144 -18.28 14.38 12.80
N LYS A 145 -19.32 13.71 13.28
CA LYS A 145 -19.24 12.31 13.70
C LYS A 145 -19.59 11.39 12.54
N LEU A 146 -18.77 10.41 12.30
CA LEU A 146 -19.01 9.39 11.28
C LEU A 146 -20.21 8.51 11.70
N ALA A 147 -21.28 8.54 10.93
CA ALA A 147 -22.52 7.83 11.22
C ALA A 147 -22.67 6.53 10.44
N GLU A 148 -22.22 6.52 9.19
CA GLU A 148 -22.36 5.38 8.30
C GLU A 148 -21.22 5.34 7.29
N ILE A 149 -20.79 4.14 6.94
CA ILE A 149 -19.82 3.87 5.90
C ILE A 149 -20.48 2.93 4.90
N SER A 150 -20.55 3.35 3.66
CA SER A 150 -21.11 2.53 2.56
C SER A 150 -20.01 1.73 1.88
N GLU A 151 -20.34 0.55 1.40
CA GLU A 151 -19.42 -0.35 0.68
C GLU A 151 -18.76 0.29 -0.56
N ASN A 152 -19.34 1.35 -1.07
CA ASN A 152 -18.82 2.11 -2.22
C ASN A 152 -17.79 3.18 -1.86
N GLY A 153 -17.44 3.31 -0.58
CA GLY A 153 -16.55 4.35 -0.09
C GLY A 153 -17.21 5.70 0.17
N ASP A 154 -18.54 5.75 0.16
CA ASP A 154 -19.29 6.92 0.60
C ASP A 154 -19.50 6.86 2.12
N VAL A 155 -19.35 7.98 2.77
CA VAL A 155 -19.54 8.11 4.22
C VAL A 155 -20.61 9.15 4.53
N THR A 156 -21.39 8.89 5.55
CA THR A 156 -22.33 9.85 6.09
C THR A 156 -21.77 10.40 7.41
N ILE A 157 -21.55 11.70 7.42
CA ILE A 157 -21.00 12.43 8.57
C ILE A 157 -22.09 13.30 9.14
N ILE A 158 -22.33 13.20 10.42
CA ILE A 158 -23.25 14.09 11.14
C ILE A 158 -22.47 15.30 11.63
N VAL A 159 -22.71 16.43 11.00
CA VAL A 159 -22.10 17.70 11.37
C VAL A 159 -23.10 18.49 12.22
N SER A 160 -22.70 18.85 13.42
CA SER A 160 -23.51 19.74 14.28
C SER A 160 -23.21 21.20 13.92
N ALA A 161 -24.08 21.79 13.14
CA ALA A 161 -24.01 23.20 12.78
C ALA A 161 -25.25 23.95 13.29
N VAL A 162 -25.01 25.05 13.97
CA VAL A 162 -26.10 25.96 14.47
C VAL A 162 -27.14 25.23 15.35
N GLY A 163 -26.68 24.26 16.17
CA GLY A 163 -27.56 23.53 17.08
C GLY A 163 -28.46 22.48 16.40
N ARG A 164 -28.15 22.12 15.16
CA ARG A 164 -28.83 21.05 14.41
C ARG A 164 -27.81 20.07 13.85
N ASP A 165 -28.16 18.81 13.93
CA ASP A 165 -27.38 17.76 13.32
C ASP A 165 -27.82 17.55 11.87
N MET A 166 -26.86 17.71 10.95
CA MET A 166 -27.10 17.53 9.53
C MET A 166 -26.27 16.38 8.98
N PRO A 167 -26.88 15.39 8.35
CA PRO A 167 -26.13 14.34 7.67
C PRO A 167 -25.53 14.89 6.36
N ILE A 168 -24.22 14.81 6.24
CA ILE A 168 -23.48 15.19 5.04
C ILE A 168 -22.89 13.92 4.45
N LYS A 169 -23.10 13.71 3.17
CA LYS A 169 -22.45 12.65 2.42
C LYS A 169 -21.13 13.17 1.84
N ALA A 170 -20.07 12.44 2.11
CA ALA A 170 -18.74 12.71 1.57
C ALA A 170 -18.10 11.40 1.13
N SER A 171 -17.00 11.47 0.39
CA SER A 171 -16.19 10.31 0.10
C SER A 171 -15.20 10.07 1.23
N ILE A 172 -14.94 8.80 1.53
CA ILE A 172 -13.96 8.42 2.52
C ILE A 172 -12.56 8.98 2.22
N LYS A 173 -12.27 9.26 0.95
CA LYS A 173 -11.03 9.91 0.50
C LYS A 173 -10.96 11.41 0.84
N GLU A 174 -12.10 12.02 1.06
CA GLU A 174 -12.22 13.46 1.35
C GLU A 174 -12.20 13.78 2.84
N ILE A 175 -12.18 12.77 3.69
CA ILE A 175 -12.18 12.92 5.14
C ILE A 175 -10.82 12.59 5.76
N LYS A 176 -10.53 13.26 6.86
CA LYS A 176 -9.37 13.00 7.71
C LYS A 176 -9.82 12.81 9.14
N ARG A 177 -9.07 12.03 9.90
CA ARG A 177 -9.32 11.90 11.32
C ARG A 177 -9.14 13.25 11.99
N SER A 178 -10.13 13.68 12.72
CA SER A 178 -9.98 14.90 13.53
C SER A 178 -9.07 14.57 14.70
N GLU A 179 -7.86 15.12 14.68
CA GLU A 179 -7.01 15.12 15.86
C GLU A 179 -7.62 16.09 16.85
N ALA A 180 -8.07 15.54 17.93
CA ALA A 180 -8.58 16.32 19.05
C ALA A 180 -7.43 16.99 19.84
#